data_301a75fabef938d920771f52a47b5166
#
_entry.id   301a75fabef938d920771f52a47b5166
#
_cell.length_a   1.000
_cell.length_b   1.000
_cell.length_c   1.000
_cell.angle_alpha   90.00
_cell.angle_beta   90.00
_cell.angle_gamma   90.00
#
_symmetry.space_group_name_H-M   'P 1'
#
loop_
_entity.id
_entity.type
_entity.pdbx_description
1 polymer ?
#
loop_
_entity_poly.entity_id
_entity_poly.type
_entity_poly.pdbx_seq_one_letter_code
_entity_poly.pdbx_strand_id
1 'polypeptide(L)'
;MYRGLEDQNDIEEYVTAMLLIHNSSMTAYFPTDEDFTEEFRTRDCYNRFSKKRYYLERMENWHHPKEPISADDYQIEHVMPQTIDDEHGWKESLGANWEDIHDRLCNNLGNLTLTGYNQEYSNRSFSNKLNLPDTGLKCSPLYLNKSIASHEEWGEKEIKQRAVELAKEACKIWKYPNLPTEAVDKYRPSRGEAGETTTWTLQENHPIFAEGGLNRKLYEEVRESVRAPSQHGSPI
;
A
#
# COMPACT_ATOMS: atom_id res chain seq x y z
N MET A 1 9.31 31.87 -0.16
CA MET A 1 10.71 32.19 -0.51
C MET A 1 11.59 31.13 0.17
N TYR A 2 12.17 30.22 -0.59
CA TYR A 2 13.04 29.15 -0.08
C TYR A 2 14.44 29.73 0.21
N ARG A 3 14.58 30.52 1.26
CA ARG A 3 15.90 30.98 1.70
C ARG A 3 16.44 29.97 2.70
N GLY A 4 17.54 29.31 2.37
CA GLY A 4 18.33 28.49 3.29
C GLY A 4 18.28 26.98 3.09
N LEU A 5 17.73 26.48 1.97
CA LEU A 5 17.85 25.06 1.60
C LEU A 5 19.05 24.92 0.65
N GLU A 6 20.25 24.80 1.24
CA GLU A 6 21.50 24.81 0.47
C GLU A 6 22.06 23.41 0.20
N ASP A 7 21.54 22.38 0.93
CA ASP A 7 21.93 21.00 0.70
C ASP A 7 20.74 20.02 0.68
N GLN A 8 21.01 18.77 0.32
CA GLN A 8 19.99 17.72 0.21
C GLN A 8 19.38 17.38 1.58
N ASN A 9 20.12 17.48 2.67
CA ASN A 9 19.66 17.17 4.02
C ASN A 9 18.64 18.22 4.50
N ASP A 10 18.86 19.51 4.17
CA ASP A 10 17.93 20.58 4.47
C ASP A 10 16.59 20.41 3.75
N ILE A 11 16.62 19.90 2.51
CA ILE A 11 15.40 19.62 1.73
C ILE A 11 14.61 18.47 2.35
N GLU A 12 15.27 17.39 2.75
CA GLU A 12 14.63 16.24 3.40
C GLU A 12 14.02 16.63 4.74
N GLU A 13 14.74 17.37 5.57
CA GLU A 13 14.25 17.89 6.85
C GLU A 13 13.03 18.81 6.63
N TYR A 14 13.11 19.74 5.68
CA TYR A 14 11.99 20.62 5.33
C TYR A 14 10.74 19.87 4.90
N VAL A 15 10.87 18.94 3.94
CA VAL A 15 9.73 18.15 3.43
C VAL A 15 9.11 17.33 4.55
N THR A 16 9.93 16.71 5.38
CA THR A 16 9.46 15.91 6.52
C THR A 16 8.74 16.78 7.56
N ALA A 17 9.29 17.96 7.87
CA ALA A 17 8.66 18.92 8.78
C ALA A 17 7.30 19.40 8.24
N MET A 18 7.21 19.71 6.94
CA MET A 18 5.94 20.14 6.31
C MET A 18 4.90 19.02 6.32
N LEU A 19 5.28 17.76 6.09
CA LEU A 19 4.37 16.61 6.25
C LEU A 19 3.83 16.53 7.67
N LEU A 20 4.66 16.67 8.69
CA LEU A 20 4.25 16.63 10.10
C LEU A 20 3.38 17.82 10.50
N ILE A 21 3.71 19.04 10.05
CA ILE A 21 2.93 20.27 10.33
C ILE A 21 1.52 20.18 9.75
N HIS A 22 1.39 19.67 8.53
CA HIS A 22 0.10 19.56 7.83
C HIS A 22 -0.66 18.26 8.10
N ASN A 23 -0.08 17.35 8.88
CA ASN A 23 -0.69 16.04 9.16
C ASN A 23 -2.04 16.12 9.89
N SER A 24 -2.37 17.25 10.52
CA SER A 24 -3.67 17.48 11.15
C SER A 24 -4.79 17.85 10.17
N SER A 25 -4.47 18.07 8.89
CA SER A 25 -5.45 18.35 7.85
C SER A 25 -6.15 17.08 7.40
N MET A 26 -7.48 17.02 7.46
CA MET A 26 -8.26 15.85 7.03
C MET A 26 -8.06 15.47 5.55
N THR A 27 -7.53 16.38 4.73
CA THR A 27 -7.30 16.15 3.30
C THR A 27 -5.88 15.63 2.98
N ALA A 28 -4.95 15.70 3.94
CA ALA A 28 -3.54 15.32 3.76
C ALA A 28 -3.00 14.55 4.98
N TYR A 29 -3.84 13.65 5.52
CA TYR A 29 -3.45 12.85 6.69
C TYR A 29 -2.41 11.80 6.31
N PHE A 30 -1.25 11.85 6.97
CA PHE A 30 -0.25 10.81 6.92
C PHE A 30 -0.48 9.89 8.13
N PRO A 31 -0.90 8.64 7.94
CA PRO A 31 -1.30 7.76 9.03
C PRO A 31 -0.13 7.43 9.97
N THR A 32 -0.40 7.31 11.26
CA THR A 32 0.58 6.75 12.21
C THR A 32 0.84 5.28 11.90
N ASP A 33 1.89 4.69 12.46
CA ASP A 33 2.17 3.25 12.30
C ASP A 33 1.02 2.39 12.83
N GLU A 34 0.32 2.84 13.87
CA GLU A 34 -0.87 2.19 14.43
C GLU A 34 -2.04 2.21 13.45
N ASP A 35 -2.38 3.40 12.93
CA ASP A 35 -3.47 3.56 11.94
C ASP A 35 -3.17 2.77 10.67
N PHE A 36 -1.93 2.85 10.19
CA PHE A 36 -1.47 2.15 9.00
C PHE A 36 -1.57 0.62 9.19
N THR A 37 -1.14 0.12 10.35
CA THR A 37 -1.20 -1.30 10.68
C THR A 37 -2.64 -1.80 10.76
N GLU A 38 -3.54 -1.02 11.38
CA GLU A 38 -4.95 -1.41 11.51
C GLU A 38 -5.65 -1.44 10.14
N GLU A 39 -5.44 -0.42 9.32
CA GLU A 39 -5.95 -0.39 7.93
C GLU A 39 -5.42 -1.58 7.11
N PHE A 40 -4.14 -1.90 7.24
CA PHE A 40 -3.52 -3.02 6.53
C PHE A 40 -4.11 -4.38 6.92
N ARG A 41 -4.48 -4.52 8.20
CA ARG A 41 -5.04 -5.76 8.74
C ARG A 41 -6.51 -5.98 8.39
N THR A 42 -7.27 -4.91 8.19
CA THR A 42 -8.74 -4.99 8.12
C THR A 42 -9.31 -4.63 6.76
N ARG A 43 -8.58 -3.85 5.95
CA ARG A 43 -9.10 -3.29 4.71
C ARG A 43 -9.24 -4.34 3.60
N ASP A 44 -10.27 -4.16 2.75
CA ASP A 44 -10.33 -4.75 1.42
C ASP A 44 -9.23 -4.12 0.54
N CYS A 45 -8.08 -4.79 0.48
CA CYS A 45 -6.93 -4.32 -0.29
C CYS A 45 -7.04 -4.63 -1.77
N TYR A 46 -7.88 -5.58 -2.17
CA TYR A 46 -8.02 -5.95 -3.58
C TYR A 46 -8.91 -4.97 -4.36
N ASN A 47 -10.09 -4.64 -3.85
CA ASN A 47 -11.04 -3.79 -4.56
C ASN A 47 -10.84 -2.29 -4.27
N ARG A 48 -10.50 -1.95 -3.03
CA ARG A 48 -10.48 -0.56 -2.56
C ARG A 48 -9.11 0.10 -2.60
N PHE A 49 -8.08 -0.63 -3.05
CA PHE A 49 -6.73 -0.11 -3.07
C PHE A 49 -6.11 -0.21 -4.47
N SER A 50 -6.11 0.91 -5.20
CA SER A 50 -5.62 0.97 -6.58
C SER A 50 -4.13 0.62 -6.72
N LYS A 51 -3.33 0.82 -5.68
CA LYS A 51 -1.88 0.58 -5.67
C LYS A 51 -1.48 -0.80 -5.10
N LYS A 52 -2.43 -1.74 -4.99
CA LYS A 52 -2.17 -3.09 -4.44
C LYS A 52 -0.98 -3.81 -5.07
N ARG A 53 -0.84 -3.73 -6.40
CA ARG A 53 0.29 -4.34 -7.13
C ARG A 53 1.63 -3.73 -6.72
N TYR A 54 1.71 -2.40 -6.66
CA TYR A 54 2.90 -1.69 -6.20
C TYR A 54 3.30 -2.08 -4.77
N TYR A 55 2.32 -2.27 -3.88
CA TYR A 55 2.61 -2.68 -2.50
C TYR A 55 3.20 -4.08 -2.43
N LEU A 56 2.60 -5.03 -3.12
CA LEU A 56 3.11 -6.41 -3.15
C LEU A 56 4.52 -6.46 -3.78
N GLU A 57 4.74 -5.74 -4.89
CA GLU A 57 6.06 -5.62 -5.52
C GLU A 57 7.08 -5.00 -4.57
N ARG A 58 6.72 -3.91 -3.90
CA ARG A 58 7.64 -3.21 -3.00
C ARG A 58 8.01 -4.05 -1.80
N MET A 59 7.07 -4.83 -1.26
CA MET A 59 7.33 -5.78 -0.16
C MET A 59 8.22 -6.93 -0.63
N GLU A 60 7.95 -7.51 -1.80
CA GLU A 60 8.81 -8.53 -2.40
C GLU A 60 10.23 -7.99 -2.58
N ASN A 61 10.38 -6.84 -3.23
CA ASN A 61 11.66 -6.23 -3.58
C ASN A 61 12.45 -5.72 -2.36
N TRP A 62 11.80 -5.53 -1.21
CA TRP A 62 12.49 -5.25 0.04
C TRP A 62 13.47 -6.37 0.43
N HIS A 63 13.14 -7.60 0.09
CA HIS A 63 13.96 -8.79 0.33
C HIS A 63 14.94 -9.12 -0.81
N HIS A 64 14.76 -8.48 -1.97
CA HIS A 64 15.59 -8.69 -3.18
C HIS A 64 16.17 -7.38 -3.72
N PRO A 65 16.92 -6.60 -2.91
CA PRO A 65 17.34 -5.24 -3.28
C PRO A 65 18.33 -5.21 -4.47
N LYS A 66 18.98 -6.33 -4.77
CA LYS A 66 19.94 -6.45 -5.89
C LYS A 66 19.34 -7.02 -7.17
N GLU A 67 18.26 -7.77 -7.04
CA GLU A 67 17.58 -8.46 -8.15
C GLU A 67 16.07 -8.26 -8.00
N PRO A 68 15.58 -7.02 -8.16
CA PRO A 68 14.16 -6.74 -8.00
C PRO A 68 13.34 -7.38 -9.09
N ILE A 69 12.15 -7.84 -8.73
CA ILE A 69 11.14 -8.29 -9.71
C ILE A 69 10.31 -7.11 -10.21
N SER A 70 9.64 -7.29 -11.37
CA SER A 70 8.53 -6.44 -11.80
C SER A 70 7.21 -7.14 -11.51
N ALA A 71 6.27 -6.46 -10.84
CA ALA A 71 4.94 -7.02 -10.62
C ALA A 71 4.12 -7.19 -11.92
N ASP A 72 4.56 -6.59 -13.03
CA ASP A 72 3.91 -6.76 -14.33
C ASP A 72 4.07 -8.19 -14.88
N ASP A 73 5.10 -8.91 -14.44
CA ASP A 73 5.34 -10.31 -14.79
C ASP A 73 4.47 -11.30 -13.99
N TYR A 74 3.71 -10.81 -13.00
CA TYR A 74 2.94 -11.61 -12.06
C TYR A 74 1.48 -11.17 -12.01
N GLN A 75 0.64 -12.06 -11.53
CA GLN A 75 -0.77 -11.80 -11.19
C GLN A 75 -0.96 -11.80 -9.68
N ILE A 76 -1.97 -11.09 -9.20
CA ILE A 76 -2.37 -11.17 -7.78
C ILE A 76 -3.20 -12.43 -7.61
N GLU A 77 -2.74 -13.29 -6.72
CA GLU A 77 -3.41 -14.52 -6.32
C GLU A 77 -4.13 -14.32 -4.99
N HIS A 78 -5.34 -14.86 -4.91
CA HIS A 78 -6.08 -15.07 -3.66
C HIS A 78 -5.80 -16.49 -3.17
N VAL A 79 -5.06 -16.66 -2.09
CA VAL A 79 -4.74 -17.97 -1.55
C VAL A 79 -6.03 -18.71 -1.15
N MET A 80 -6.89 -18.09 -0.32
CA MET A 80 -8.31 -18.44 -0.20
C MET A 80 -9.04 -17.78 -1.39
N PRO A 81 -9.64 -18.56 -2.32
CA PRO A 81 -10.09 -18.07 -3.61
C PRO A 81 -11.27 -17.11 -3.49
N GLN A 82 -11.45 -16.27 -4.52
CA GLN A 82 -12.59 -15.33 -4.59
C GLN A 82 -13.95 -16.04 -4.68
N THR A 83 -13.97 -17.26 -5.21
CA THR A 83 -15.19 -18.07 -5.29
C THR A 83 -14.94 -19.38 -4.54
N ILE A 84 -15.72 -19.63 -3.53
CA ILE A 84 -15.74 -20.90 -2.80
C ILE A 84 -16.83 -21.77 -3.39
N ASP A 85 -16.42 -22.91 -3.90
CA ASP A 85 -17.31 -23.98 -4.42
C ASP A 85 -17.37 -25.16 -3.45
N ASP A 86 -18.20 -26.16 -3.79
CA ASP A 86 -18.37 -27.37 -3.00
C ASP A 86 -17.33 -28.46 -3.34
N GLU A 87 -16.50 -28.24 -4.38
CA GLU A 87 -15.62 -29.29 -4.90
C GLU A 87 -14.22 -29.28 -4.25
N HIS A 88 -13.78 -28.12 -3.73
CA HIS A 88 -12.40 -27.93 -3.30
C HIS A 88 -12.21 -27.90 -1.77
N GLY A 89 -13.25 -28.18 -1.01
CA GLY A 89 -13.17 -28.38 0.45
C GLY A 89 -12.91 -27.12 1.29
N TRP A 90 -13.08 -25.93 0.73
CA TRP A 90 -12.86 -24.68 1.47
C TRP A 90 -13.88 -24.43 2.57
N LYS A 91 -15.15 -24.84 2.36
CA LYS A 91 -16.21 -24.68 3.36
C LYS A 91 -15.92 -25.50 4.61
N GLU A 92 -15.48 -26.73 4.42
CA GLU A 92 -15.08 -27.63 5.49
C GLU A 92 -13.84 -27.13 6.23
N SER A 93 -12.85 -26.64 5.48
CA SER A 93 -11.60 -26.10 6.01
C SER A 93 -11.82 -24.85 6.85
N LEU A 94 -12.72 -23.96 6.44
CA LEU A 94 -13.04 -22.72 7.15
C LEU A 94 -14.08 -22.92 8.27
N GLY A 95 -14.84 -24.02 8.22
CA GLY A 95 -15.85 -24.38 9.22
C GLY A 95 -17.19 -23.67 9.06
N ALA A 96 -18.02 -23.74 10.10
CA ALA A 96 -19.42 -23.28 10.05
C ALA A 96 -19.58 -21.78 9.72
N ASN A 97 -18.58 -20.96 10.00
CA ASN A 97 -18.60 -19.51 9.75
C ASN A 97 -17.88 -19.12 8.45
N TRP A 98 -17.75 -20.05 7.50
CA TRP A 98 -16.92 -19.82 6.29
C TRP A 98 -17.36 -18.59 5.48
N GLU A 99 -18.66 -18.28 5.40
CA GLU A 99 -19.17 -17.12 4.66
C GLU A 99 -18.67 -15.81 5.26
N ASP A 100 -18.79 -15.63 6.57
CA ASP A 100 -18.30 -14.45 7.27
C ASP A 100 -16.77 -14.30 7.16
N ILE A 101 -16.04 -15.42 7.30
CA ILE A 101 -14.59 -15.45 7.15
C ILE A 101 -14.20 -15.04 5.73
N HIS A 102 -14.86 -15.59 4.73
CA HIS A 102 -14.60 -15.30 3.34
C HIS A 102 -14.89 -13.82 3.02
N ASP A 103 -16.04 -13.29 3.40
CA ASP A 103 -16.45 -11.90 3.14
C ASP A 103 -15.47 -10.90 3.74
N ARG A 104 -14.96 -11.15 4.94
CA ARG A 104 -14.02 -10.26 5.62
C ARG A 104 -12.58 -10.39 5.13
N LEU A 105 -12.15 -11.59 4.78
CA LEU A 105 -10.72 -11.88 4.61
C LEU A 105 -10.31 -12.22 3.17
N CYS A 106 -11.22 -12.49 2.27
CA CYS A 106 -10.87 -12.84 0.89
C CYS A 106 -9.97 -11.78 0.24
N ASN A 107 -10.34 -10.52 0.38
CA ASN A 107 -9.63 -9.39 -0.21
C ASN A 107 -8.64 -8.70 0.74
N ASN A 108 -8.41 -9.29 1.92
CA ASN A 108 -7.43 -8.79 2.87
C ASN A 108 -6.00 -9.07 2.38
N LEU A 109 -5.07 -8.18 2.67
CA LEU A 109 -3.67 -8.33 2.24
C LEU A 109 -3.05 -9.64 2.72
N GLY A 110 -3.43 -10.12 3.91
CA GLY A 110 -2.99 -11.42 4.43
C GLY A 110 -3.30 -12.59 3.51
N ASN A 111 -4.36 -12.49 2.70
CA ASN A 111 -4.77 -13.50 1.73
C ASN A 111 -4.20 -13.29 0.31
N LEU A 112 -3.55 -12.16 0.05
CA LEU A 112 -3.06 -11.82 -1.29
C LEU A 112 -1.57 -12.10 -1.44
N THR A 113 -1.19 -12.54 -2.65
CA THR A 113 0.21 -12.72 -3.02
C THR A 113 0.41 -12.50 -4.53
N LEU A 114 1.64 -12.66 -5.00
CA LEU A 114 2.01 -12.63 -6.42
C LEU A 114 2.30 -14.04 -6.93
N THR A 115 1.85 -14.35 -8.14
CA THR A 115 2.15 -15.62 -8.81
C THR A 115 2.14 -15.47 -10.33
N GLY A 116 2.93 -16.29 -11.02
CA GLY A 116 2.81 -16.50 -12.46
C GLY A 116 1.77 -17.58 -12.85
N TYR A 117 1.20 -18.29 -11.86
CA TYR A 117 0.42 -19.52 -12.04
C TYR A 117 -1.03 -19.38 -11.53
N ASN A 118 -1.61 -18.20 -11.66
CA ASN A 118 -2.95 -17.90 -11.13
C ASN A 118 -4.05 -18.80 -11.73
N GLN A 119 -3.92 -19.15 -13.02
CA GLN A 119 -4.87 -20.04 -13.70
C GLN A 119 -4.80 -21.46 -13.18
N GLU A 120 -3.60 -21.96 -12.88
CA GLU A 120 -3.37 -23.29 -12.34
C GLU A 120 -3.87 -23.40 -10.91
N TYR A 121 -3.81 -22.33 -10.14
CA TYR A 121 -4.32 -22.28 -8.77
C TYR A 121 -5.85 -22.26 -8.73
N SER A 122 -6.49 -21.36 -9.46
CA SER A 122 -7.95 -21.26 -9.54
C SER A 122 -8.61 -21.37 -8.14
N ASN A 123 -9.70 -22.15 -8.01
CA ASN A 123 -10.39 -22.40 -6.75
C ASN A 123 -9.85 -23.60 -5.95
N ARG A 124 -8.72 -24.18 -6.38
CA ARG A 124 -8.17 -25.39 -5.73
C ARG A 124 -7.99 -25.20 -4.24
N SER A 125 -8.09 -26.30 -3.48
CA SER A 125 -7.79 -26.31 -2.04
C SER A 125 -6.39 -25.78 -1.75
N PHE A 126 -6.18 -25.29 -0.54
CA PHE A 126 -4.85 -24.79 -0.13
C PHE A 126 -3.76 -25.86 -0.32
N SER A 127 -4.03 -27.09 0.11
CA SER A 127 -3.08 -28.20 -0.06
C SER A 127 -2.70 -28.42 -1.53
N ASN A 128 -3.66 -28.31 -2.45
CA ASN A 128 -3.39 -28.45 -3.87
C ASN A 128 -2.55 -27.27 -4.40
N LYS A 129 -2.92 -26.01 -4.11
CA LYS A 129 -2.13 -24.82 -4.49
C LYS A 129 -0.71 -24.89 -3.95
N LEU A 130 -0.54 -25.43 -2.75
CA LEU A 130 0.74 -25.55 -2.08
C LEU A 130 1.67 -26.56 -2.76
N ASN A 131 1.12 -27.72 -3.19
CA ASN A 131 1.88 -28.89 -3.61
C ASN A 131 1.77 -29.21 -5.11
N LEU A 132 1.25 -28.31 -5.97
CA LEU A 132 1.31 -28.50 -7.42
C LEU A 132 2.75 -28.79 -7.86
N PRO A 133 2.97 -29.81 -8.72
CA PRO A 133 4.31 -30.07 -9.24
C PRO A 133 4.83 -28.84 -10.01
N ASP A 134 6.06 -28.45 -9.73
CA ASP A 134 6.83 -27.35 -10.36
C ASP A 134 6.22 -25.94 -10.20
N THR A 135 4.91 -25.81 -10.03
CA THR A 135 4.19 -24.54 -10.01
C THR A 135 3.58 -24.19 -8.66
N GLY A 136 3.58 -25.11 -7.69
CA GLY A 136 3.01 -24.90 -6.37
C GLY A 136 3.69 -23.81 -5.56
N LEU A 137 2.98 -23.26 -4.57
CA LEU A 137 3.49 -22.20 -3.71
C LEU A 137 4.81 -22.57 -3.02
N LYS A 138 5.04 -23.86 -2.73
CA LYS A 138 6.31 -24.37 -2.20
C LYS A 138 7.50 -24.22 -3.17
N CYS A 139 7.23 -24.22 -4.47
CA CYS A 139 8.25 -24.09 -5.51
C CYS A 139 8.51 -22.62 -5.88
N SER A 140 7.70 -21.71 -5.39
CA SER A 140 7.81 -20.30 -5.73
C SER A 140 9.11 -19.68 -5.18
N PRO A 141 9.88 -18.94 -5.98
CA PRO A 141 11.04 -18.22 -5.53
C PRO A 141 10.69 -16.94 -4.74
N LEU A 142 9.44 -16.48 -4.83
CA LEU A 142 9.01 -15.23 -4.24
C LEU A 142 9.02 -15.29 -2.71
N TYR A 143 9.55 -14.24 -2.08
CA TYR A 143 9.58 -14.10 -0.62
C TYR A 143 8.17 -14.13 -0.02
N LEU A 144 7.21 -13.40 -0.62
CA LEU A 144 5.82 -13.36 -0.18
C LEU A 144 5.16 -14.75 -0.12
N ASN A 145 5.60 -15.68 -0.96
CA ASN A 145 5.06 -17.05 -0.98
C ASN A 145 5.71 -17.97 0.05
N LYS A 146 6.91 -17.65 0.55
CA LYS A 146 7.59 -18.46 1.57
C LYS A 146 6.82 -18.50 2.88
N SER A 147 6.24 -17.36 3.29
CA SER A 147 5.41 -17.32 4.51
C SER A 147 4.16 -18.17 4.36
N ILE A 148 3.51 -18.16 3.19
CA ILE A 148 2.35 -18.99 2.89
C ILE A 148 2.74 -20.48 2.88
N ALA A 149 3.86 -20.80 2.23
CA ALA A 149 4.35 -22.17 2.07
C ALA A 149 4.80 -22.83 3.39
N SER A 150 4.98 -22.06 4.45
CA SER A 150 5.31 -22.57 5.79
C SER A 150 4.11 -23.13 6.57
N HIS A 151 2.88 -22.89 6.07
CA HIS A 151 1.65 -23.38 6.71
C HIS A 151 1.15 -24.67 6.09
N GLU A 152 0.50 -25.50 6.88
CA GLU A 152 -0.18 -26.72 6.44
C GLU A 152 -1.66 -26.48 6.14
N GLU A 153 -2.24 -25.48 6.79
CA GLU A 153 -3.62 -25.04 6.67
C GLU A 153 -3.67 -23.55 6.32
N TRP A 154 -4.79 -23.10 5.74
CA TRP A 154 -5.00 -21.71 5.39
C TRP A 154 -6.43 -21.30 5.70
N GLY A 155 -6.58 -20.48 6.71
CA GLY A 155 -7.87 -20.02 7.18
C GLY A 155 -7.79 -18.66 7.87
N GLU A 156 -8.78 -18.36 8.68
CA GLU A 156 -8.89 -17.06 9.37
C GLU A 156 -7.64 -16.72 10.17
N LYS A 157 -7.12 -17.69 10.91
CA LYS A 157 -5.96 -17.49 11.80
C LYS A 157 -4.70 -17.16 11.01
N GLU A 158 -4.40 -17.92 9.97
CA GLU A 158 -3.19 -17.78 9.15
C GLU A 158 -3.23 -16.46 8.36
N ILE A 159 -4.40 -16.12 7.77
CA ILE A 159 -4.60 -14.86 7.05
C ILE A 159 -4.39 -13.66 7.98
N LYS A 160 -5.01 -13.66 9.17
CA LYS A 160 -4.86 -12.57 10.15
C LYS A 160 -3.42 -12.45 10.66
N GLN A 161 -2.78 -13.57 10.97
CA GLN A 161 -1.39 -13.58 11.40
C GLN A 161 -0.48 -13.00 10.33
N ARG A 162 -0.61 -13.46 9.09
CA ARG A 162 0.18 -12.95 7.98
C ARG A 162 -0.08 -11.45 7.73
N ALA A 163 -1.34 -10.99 7.83
CA ALA A 163 -1.65 -9.57 7.70
C ALA A 163 -0.91 -8.71 8.74
N VAL A 164 -0.79 -9.18 9.98
CA VAL A 164 -0.01 -8.51 11.04
C VAL A 164 1.47 -8.49 10.72
N GLU A 165 2.03 -9.59 10.23
CA GLU A 165 3.45 -9.69 9.87
C GLU A 165 3.79 -8.76 8.70
N LEU A 166 2.97 -8.78 7.65
CA LEU A 166 3.11 -7.89 6.50
C LEU A 166 2.94 -6.41 6.89
N ALA A 167 2.02 -6.08 7.79
CA ALA A 167 1.85 -4.71 8.29
C ALA A 167 3.09 -4.22 9.05
N LYS A 168 3.66 -5.05 9.93
CA LYS A 168 4.90 -4.71 10.65
C LYS A 168 6.09 -4.51 9.71
N GLU A 169 6.13 -5.28 8.63
CA GLU A 169 7.16 -5.12 7.61
C GLU A 169 6.94 -3.84 6.79
N ALA A 170 5.69 -3.57 6.43
CA ALA A 170 5.30 -2.37 5.72
C ALA A 170 5.72 -1.08 6.45
N CYS A 171 5.57 -1.02 7.78
CA CYS A 171 6.07 0.10 8.59
C CYS A 171 7.59 0.29 8.54
N LYS A 172 8.36 -0.77 8.23
CA LYS A 172 9.81 -0.64 8.02
C LYS A 172 10.14 -0.09 6.62
N ILE A 173 9.32 -0.41 5.64
CA ILE A 173 9.46 0.03 4.25
C ILE A 173 8.98 1.47 4.07
N TRP A 174 7.82 1.79 4.64
CA TRP A 174 7.17 3.10 4.62
C TRP A 174 7.17 3.69 6.03
N LYS A 175 8.31 4.19 6.43
CA LYS A 175 8.51 4.74 7.78
C LYS A 175 7.65 5.98 7.98
N TYR A 176 7.04 6.08 9.15
CA TYR A 176 6.41 7.33 9.58
C TYR A 176 7.47 8.46 9.63
N PRO A 177 7.16 9.65 9.07
CA PRO A 177 8.08 10.78 9.15
C PRO A 177 8.35 11.14 10.61
N ASN A 178 9.62 11.23 10.98
CA ASN A 178 10.03 11.53 12.35
C ASN A 178 11.11 12.61 12.35
N LEU A 179 10.82 13.70 13.05
CA LEU A 179 11.77 14.77 13.34
C LEU A 179 11.63 15.24 14.78
N PRO A 180 12.71 15.71 15.43
CA PRO A 180 12.63 16.40 16.70
C PRO A 180 11.71 17.62 16.62
N THR A 181 10.99 17.92 17.72
CA THR A 181 10.04 19.05 17.77
C THR A 181 10.71 20.37 17.35
N GLU A 182 11.95 20.58 17.78
CA GLU A 182 12.72 21.79 17.49
C GLU A 182 12.97 21.95 15.96
N ALA A 183 13.23 20.83 15.26
CA ALA A 183 13.39 20.83 13.81
C ALA A 183 12.07 21.12 13.10
N VAL A 184 10.95 20.57 13.61
CA VAL A 184 9.61 20.88 13.06
C VAL A 184 9.25 22.34 13.29
N ASP A 185 9.50 22.88 14.48
CA ASP A 185 9.15 24.26 14.85
C ASP A 185 9.95 25.31 14.03
N LYS A 186 11.15 24.98 13.58
CA LYS A 186 11.93 25.81 12.65
C LYS A 186 11.16 26.21 11.39
N TYR A 187 10.28 25.32 10.93
CA TYR A 187 9.51 25.48 9.69
C TYR A 187 8.04 25.86 9.93
N ARG A 188 7.59 26.00 11.18
CA ARG A 188 6.23 26.47 11.46
C ARG A 188 6.08 27.93 11.02
N PRO A 189 4.98 28.29 10.31
CA PRO A 189 4.71 29.67 9.99
C PRO A 189 4.55 30.47 11.30
N SER A 190 5.19 31.64 11.35
CA SER A 190 5.02 32.58 12.46
C SER A 190 3.55 33.01 12.57
N ARG A 191 3.06 33.21 13.80
CA ARG A 191 1.65 33.54 14.09
C ARG A 191 1.08 34.77 13.37
N GLY A 192 1.94 35.58 12.73
CA GLY A 192 1.56 36.77 11.94
C GLY A 192 1.31 36.47 10.45
N GLU A 193 1.74 35.33 9.95
CA GLU A 193 1.62 34.96 8.51
C GLU A 193 0.42 34.03 8.24
N ALA A 194 -0.23 33.54 9.28
CA ALA A 194 -1.38 32.63 9.18
C ALA A 194 -2.68 33.31 8.66
N GLY A 195 -2.65 34.59 8.33
CA GLY A 195 -3.80 35.35 7.81
C GLY A 195 -3.88 35.50 6.30
N GLU A 196 -2.82 35.18 5.57
CA GLU A 196 -2.86 35.15 4.11
C GLU A 196 -2.93 33.69 3.66
N THR A 197 -4.03 33.34 3.01
CA THR A 197 -4.17 32.08 2.29
C THR A 197 -3.03 32.04 1.26
N THR A 198 -1.93 31.36 1.60
CA THR A 198 -0.79 31.21 0.69
C THR A 198 -1.25 30.32 -0.43
N THR A 199 -1.73 30.91 -1.49
CA THR A 199 -1.95 30.23 -2.76
C THR A 199 -0.56 29.86 -3.28
N TRP A 200 -0.20 28.59 -3.14
CA TRP A 200 1.05 28.07 -3.69
C TRP A 200 0.96 28.09 -5.20
N THR A 201 1.47 29.14 -5.82
CA THR A 201 1.72 29.16 -7.26
C THR A 201 3.10 28.55 -7.46
N LEU A 202 3.15 27.29 -7.81
CA LEU A 202 4.36 26.69 -8.36
C LEU A 202 4.67 27.47 -9.66
N GLN A 203 5.81 28.18 -9.69
CA GLN A 203 6.22 28.88 -10.89
C GLN A 203 6.55 27.84 -11.98
N GLU A 204 5.95 28.02 -13.15
CA GLU A 204 6.06 27.11 -14.31
C GLU A 204 7.51 26.93 -14.80
N ASN A 205 8.44 27.75 -14.33
CA ASN A 205 9.87 27.79 -14.72
C ASN A 205 10.79 27.05 -13.73
N HIS A 206 10.24 26.33 -12.74
CA HIS A 206 11.10 25.59 -11.81
C HIS A 206 11.82 24.46 -12.55
N PRO A 207 13.14 24.21 -12.29
CA PRO A 207 13.91 23.16 -13.00
C PRO A 207 13.32 21.74 -12.93
N ILE A 208 12.47 21.47 -11.92
CA ILE A 208 11.71 20.22 -11.80
C ILE A 208 10.74 19.99 -12.98
N PHE A 209 10.36 21.05 -13.70
CA PHE A 209 9.44 21.03 -14.84
C PHE A 209 10.11 21.24 -16.20
N ALA A 210 11.44 21.07 -16.28
CA ALA A 210 12.16 21.16 -17.54
C ALA A 210 11.53 20.21 -18.60
N GLU A 211 11.49 20.66 -19.84
CA GLU A 211 10.88 19.93 -20.96
C GLU A 211 11.35 18.47 -21.01
N GLY A 212 10.39 17.53 -20.97
CA GLY A 212 10.63 16.09 -21.06
C GLY A 212 10.71 15.35 -19.73
N GLY A 213 10.57 16.00 -18.58
CA GLY A 213 10.60 15.35 -17.26
C GLY A 213 9.28 14.64 -16.90
N LEU A 214 9.39 13.48 -16.30
CA LEU A 214 8.26 12.66 -15.77
C LEU A 214 7.33 13.48 -14.85
N ASN A 215 7.83 14.53 -14.23
CA ASN A 215 7.16 15.36 -13.23
C ASN A 215 6.14 16.35 -13.83
N ARG A 216 6.28 16.74 -15.11
CA ARG A 216 5.32 17.67 -15.73
C ARG A 216 3.95 17.01 -15.96
N LYS A 217 3.93 15.76 -16.40
CA LYS A 217 2.71 14.99 -16.61
C LYS A 217 1.97 14.76 -15.29
N LEU A 218 2.70 14.39 -14.23
CA LEU A 218 2.15 14.21 -12.90
C LEU A 218 1.59 15.53 -12.33
N TYR A 219 2.25 16.66 -12.57
CA TYR A 219 1.79 17.99 -12.16
C TYR A 219 0.48 18.38 -12.87
N GLU A 220 0.38 18.13 -14.16
CA GLU A 220 -0.83 18.41 -14.95
C GLU A 220 -2.00 17.53 -14.49
N GLU A 221 -1.77 16.25 -14.23
CA GLU A 221 -2.77 15.31 -13.68
C GLU A 221 -3.25 15.75 -12.28
N VAL A 222 -2.36 16.17 -11.40
CA VAL A 222 -2.71 16.70 -10.07
C VAL A 222 -3.48 18.01 -10.18
N ARG A 223 -3.06 18.92 -11.06
CA ARG A 223 -3.72 20.22 -11.29
C ARG A 223 -5.13 20.05 -11.83
N GLU A 224 -5.36 19.10 -12.73
CA GLU A 224 -6.68 18.79 -13.26
C GLU A 224 -7.59 18.15 -12.20
N SER A 225 -7.06 17.26 -11.37
CA SER A 225 -7.82 16.62 -10.29
C SER A 225 -8.27 17.61 -9.20
N VAL A 226 -7.49 18.66 -8.95
CA VAL A 226 -7.82 19.72 -7.98
C VAL A 226 -8.80 20.75 -8.57
N ARG A 227 -8.84 20.92 -9.90
CA ARG A 227 -9.76 21.86 -10.59
C ARG A 227 -11.15 21.26 -10.89
N ALA A 228 -11.33 19.98 -10.78
CA ALA A 228 -12.64 19.36 -10.96
C ALA A 228 -13.58 19.78 -9.81
N PRO A 229 -14.66 20.55 -10.06
CA PRO A 229 -15.62 20.89 -9.02
C PRO A 229 -16.30 19.62 -8.56
N SER A 230 -16.41 19.44 -7.25
CA SER A 230 -17.19 18.38 -6.61
C SER A 230 -18.64 18.47 -7.08
N GLN A 231 -19.00 17.68 -8.09
CA GLN A 231 -20.40 17.47 -8.44
C GLN A 231 -21.01 16.49 -7.43
N HIS A 232 -21.39 17.00 -6.27
CA HIS A 232 -22.43 16.37 -5.44
C HIS A 232 -23.35 17.45 -4.91
N GLY A 233 -24.22 17.90 -5.81
CA GLY A 233 -25.50 18.47 -5.44
C GLY A 233 -26.43 17.32 -5.18
N SER A 234 -26.84 17.13 -3.92
CA SER A 234 -28.02 16.33 -3.59
C SER A 234 -29.26 17.08 -4.06
N PRO A 235 -30.22 16.41 -4.72
CA PRO A 235 -31.57 16.90 -4.73
C PRO A 235 -32.37 16.37 -3.52
N ILE A 236 -32.99 17.28 -2.85
CA ILE A 236 -34.24 17.25 -2.04
C ILE A 236 -34.80 15.88 -1.66
#